data_8e28410ff9b0dfc3d2bd78a1fd2ee49a
#
_entry.id   8e28410ff9b0dfc3d2bd78a1fd2ee49a
#
_cell.length_a   1.000
_cell.length_b   1.000
_cell.length_c   1.000
_cell.angle_alpha   90.00
_cell.angle_beta   90.00
_cell.angle_gamma   90.00
#
_symmetry.space_group_name_H-M   'P 1'
#
loop_
_entity.id
_entity.type
_entity.pdbx_description
1 polymer ?
#
loop_
_entity_poly.entity_id
_entity_poly.type
_entity_poly.pdbx_seq_one_letter_code
_entity_poly.pdbx_strand_id
1 'polypeptide(L)'
;MIEQILEKYPNDVKVVFKNFPLGSHKQARKAGKYALAADRQGDNGFKKMFMALFDDKDTWRGLRSDEDLPLKLAAELGMNVDQLKRDMQDPALDTQIDQEYNQLKSLGNAYETENFAGVRLAVPKFFINGREPVGRSFDAFSKVIEEELKK
;
A
#
# COMPACT_ATOMS: atom_id res chain seq x y z
N MET A 1 10.78 8.15 -4.74
CA MET A 1 10.75 8.79 -3.40
C MET A 1 10.92 7.75 -2.27
N ILE A 2 10.04 6.77 -2.09
CA ILE A 2 10.20 5.76 -1.00
C ILE A 2 11.53 5.00 -1.12
N GLU A 3 11.93 4.62 -2.33
CA GLU A 3 13.24 3.98 -2.55
C GLU A 3 14.40 4.89 -2.13
N GLN A 4 14.36 6.16 -2.48
CA GLN A 4 15.38 7.15 -2.04
C GLN A 4 15.45 7.29 -0.51
N ILE A 5 14.30 7.19 0.18
CA ILE A 5 14.27 7.18 1.66
C ILE A 5 14.94 5.92 2.19
N LEU A 6 14.60 4.75 1.64
CA LEU A 6 15.22 3.48 2.06
C LEU A 6 16.72 3.40 1.74
N GLU A 7 17.17 4.02 0.64
CA GLU A 7 18.58 4.14 0.30
C GLU A 7 19.34 5.05 1.28
N LYS A 8 18.72 6.19 1.67
CA LYS A 8 19.34 7.14 2.61
C LYS A 8 19.36 6.62 4.05
N TYR A 9 18.32 5.88 4.45
CA TYR A 9 18.14 5.40 5.84
C TYR A 9 17.94 3.88 5.89
N PRO A 10 18.92 3.08 5.43
CA PRO A 10 18.73 1.64 5.21
C PRO A 10 18.52 0.83 6.49
N ASN A 11 19.02 1.33 7.63
CA ASN A 11 18.94 0.65 8.92
C ASN A 11 17.96 1.32 9.89
N ASP A 12 17.48 2.52 9.59
CA ASP A 12 16.70 3.36 10.52
C ASP A 12 15.22 3.41 10.14
N VAL A 13 14.89 3.13 8.86
CA VAL A 13 13.54 3.27 8.34
C VAL A 13 12.96 1.93 7.89
N LYS A 14 11.81 1.59 8.46
CA LYS A 14 10.94 0.51 7.99
C LYS A 14 9.69 1.10 7.34
N VAL A 15 9.41 0.72 6.10
CA VAL A 15 8.19 1.11 5.40
C VAL A 15 7.12 0.03 5.59
N VAL A 16 5.94 0.45 6.04
CA VAL A 16 4.76 -0.41 6.17
C VAL A 16 3.68 0.09 5.23
N PHE A 17 3.26 -0.75 4.31
CA PHE A 17 2.13 -0.46 3.42
C PHE A 17 0.82 -0.88 4.08
N LYS A 18 -0.20 -0.03 3.93
CA LYS A 18 -1.57 -0.28 4.38
C LYS A 18 -2.53 -0.10 3.23
N ASN A 19 -3.48 -1.03 3.11
CA ASN A 19 -4.46 -1.01 2.04
C ASN A 19 -5.58 -0.01 2.33
N PHE A 20 -5.89 0.83 1.35
CA PHE A 20 -7.05 1.72 1.38
C PHE A 20 -7.72 1.75 -0.01
N PRO A 21 -8.43 0.67 -0.38
CA PRO A 21 -9.07 0.59 -1.69
C PRO A 21 -10.20 1.62 -1.80
N LEU A 22 -10.08 2.54 -2.77
CA LEU A 22 -11.13 3.52 -3.04
C LEU A 22 -12.30 2.84 -3.74
N GLY A 23 -13.52 3.09 -3.26
CA GLY A 23 -14.75 2.49 -3.82
C GLY A 23 -15.02 2.87 -5.28
N SER A 24 -14.48 4.00 -5.74
CA SER A 24 -14.54 4.41 -7.16
C SER A 24 -13.60 3.60 -8.08
N HIS A 25 -12.63 2.89 -7.52
CA HIS A 25 -11.67 2.07 -8.26
C HIS A 25 -12.05 0.59 -8.16
N LYS A 26 -12.82 0.10 -9.11
CA LYS A 26 -13.40 -1.28 -9.09
C LYS A 26 -12.41 -2.39 -8.79
N GLN A 27 -11.15 -2.25 -9.23
CA GLN A 27 -10.11 -3.27 -9.07
C GLN A 27 -9.20 -3.05 -7.83
N ALA A 28 -9.36 -1.95 -7.09
CA ALA A 28 -8.44 -1.59 -6.02
C ALA A 28 -8.36 -2.66 -4.92
N ARG A 29 -9.50 -3.22 -4.50
CA ARG A 29 -9.53 -4.27 -3.47
C ARG A 29 -8.87 -5.56 -3.97
N LYS A 30 -9.15 -5.95 -5.22
CA LYS A 30 -8.56 -7.15 -5.84
C LYS A 30 -7.05 -7.00 -5.97
N ALA A 31 -6.56 -5.82 -6.36
CA ALA A 31 -5.12 -5.52 -6.43
C ALA A 31 -4.44 -5.64 -5.05
N GLY A 32 -5.05 -5.08 -4.00
CA GLY A 32 -4.56 -5.22 -2.63
C GLY A 32 -4.47 -6.68 -2.18
N LYS A 33 -5.51 -7.49 -2.49
CA LYS A 33 -5.49 -8.93 -2.18
C LYS A 33 -4.35 -9.67 -2.87
N TYR A 34 -4.09 -9.38 -4.15
CA TYR A 34 -2.98 -10.00 -4.88
C TYR A 34 -1.62 -9.66 -4.26
N ALA A 35 -1.40 -8.41 -3.84
CA ALA A 35 -0.18 -8.02 -3.17
C ALA A 35 -0.01 -8.75 -1.82
N LEU A 36 -1.08 -8.86 -1.02
CA LEU A 36 -1.06 -9.59 0.26
C LEU A 36 -0.88 -11.10 0.07
N ALA A 37 -1.51 -11.69 -0.96
CA ALA A 37 -1.33 -13.10 -1.28
C ALA A 37 0.10 -13.41 -1.74
N ALA A 38 0.69 -12.49 -2.53
CA ALA A 38 2.08 -12.61 -2.96
C ALA A 38 3.06 -12.50 -1.79
N ASP A 39 2.75 -11.72 -0.76
CA ASP A 39 3.56 -11.60 0.47
C ASP A 39 3.77 -12.96 1.17
N ARG A 40 2.77 -13.85 1.11
CA ARG A 40 2.84 -15.18 1.70
C ARG A 40 3.86 -16.11 1.05
N GLN A 41 4.35 -15.76 -0.13
CA GLN A 41 5.39 -16.52 -0.83
C GLN A 41 6.82 -16.10 -0.43
N GLY A 42 6.95 -15.10 0.43
CA GLY A 42 8.25 -14.58 0.84
C GLY A 42 8.96 -13.79 -0.26
N ASP A 43 10.27 -13.69 -0.17
CA ASP A 43 11.16 -13.08 -1.18
C ASP A 43 10.66 -11.71 -1.70
N ASN A 44 10.20 -10.85 -0.78
CA ASN A 44 9.60 -9.55 -1.12
C ASN A 44 8.38 -9.65 -2.06
N GLY A 45 7.60 -10.72 -1.97
CA GLY A 45 6.45 -10.98 -2.83
C GLY A 45 5.46 -9.82 -2.87
N PHE A 46 5.15 -9.22 -1.71
CA PHE A 46 4.31 -8.02 -1.66
C PHE A 46 4.87 -6.90 -2.54
N LYS A 47 6.14 -6.52 -2.35
CA LYS A 47 6.77 -5.42 -3.10
C LYS A 47 6.78 -5.72 -4.60
N LYS A 48 7.17 -6.92 -5.00
CA LYS A 48 7.21 -7.33 -6.41
C LYS A 48 5.84 -7.21 -7.08
N MET A 49 4.81 -7.77 -6.47
CA MET A 49 3.44 -7.72 -6.99
C MET A 49 2.88 -6.30 -6.98
N PHE A 50 3.10 -5.55 -5.90
CA PHE A 50 2.67 -4.16 -5.77
C PHE A 50 3.26 -3.29 -6.89
N MET A 51 4.57 -3.39 -7.15
CA MET A 51 5.24 -2.61 -8.20
C MET A 51 4.73 -2.99 -9.58
N ALA A 52 4.63 -4.28 -9.90
CA ALA A 52 4.11 -4.75 -11.18
C ALA A 52 2.69 -4.25 -11.45
N LEU A 53 1.78 -4.37 -10.47
CA LEU A 53 0.42 -3.85 -10.59
C LEU A 53 0.36 -2.33 -10.72
N PHE A 54 1.33 -1.61 -10.12
CA PHE A 54 1.39 -0.16 -10.22
C PHE A 54 1.93 0.29 -11.57
N ASP A 55 2.90 -0.41 -12.14
CA ASP A 55 3.46 -0.12 -13.47
C ASP A 55 2.43 -0.38 -14.56
N ASP A 56 1.63 -1.43 -14.42
CA ASP A 56 0.54 -1.79 -15.34
C ASP A 56 -0.82 -1.17 -14.98
N LYS A 57 -0.84 -0.18 -14.09
CA LYS A 57 -2.10 0.40 -13.54
C LYS A 57 -3.09 0.87 -14.60
N ASP A 58 -2.63 1.40 -15.72
CA ASP A 58 -3.52 1.93 -16.75
C ASP A 58 -4.19 0.79 -17.55
N THR A 59 -3.46 -0.28 -17.82
CA THR A 59 -4.00 -1.53 -18.38
C THR A 59 -4.99 -2.16 -17.40
N TRP A 60 -4.57 -2.34 -16.15
CA TRP A 60 -5.36 -2.95 -15.09
C TRP A 60 -6.67 -2.21 -14.80
N ARG A 61 -6.67 -0.90 -14.82
CA ARG A 61 -7.88 -0.06 -14.60
C ARG A 61 -8.95 -0.28 -15.66
N GLY A 62 -8.55 -0.53 -16.90
CA GLY A 62 -9.44 -0.77 -18.03
C GLY A 62 -9.98 -2.20 -18.10
N LEU A 63 -9.40 -3.13 -17.36
CA LEU A 63 -9.77 -4.54 -17.42
C LEU A 63 -11.09 -4.82 -16.70
N ARG A 64 -11.79 -5.83 -17.19
CA ARG A 64 -12.95 -6.39 -16.51
C ARG A 64 -12.52 -7.13 -15.25
N SER A 65 -13.44 -7.29 -14.30
CA SER A 65 -13.15 -7.95 -13.01
C SER A 65 -12.74 -9.43 -13.13
N ASP A 66 -13.07 -10.06 -14.26
CA ASP A 66 -12.76 -11.45 -14.59
C ASP A 66 -11.42 -11.63 -15.33
N GLU A 67 -10.78 -10.55 -15.71
CA GLU A 67 -9.49 -10.62 -16.39
C GLU A 67 -8.33 -10.79 -15.42
N ASP A 68 -7.44 -11.72 -15.72
CA ASP A 68 -6.39 -12.20 -14.80
C ASP A 68 -5.00 -11.66 -15.12
N LEU A 69 -4.88 -10.34 -15.39
CA LEU A 69 -3.57 -9.70 -15.52
C LEU A 69 -2.66 -9.98 -14.30
N PRO A 70 -3.14 -9.92 -13.04
CA PRO A 70 -2.27 -10.20 -11.90
C PRO A 70 -1.67 -11.62 -11.88
N LEU A 71 -2.36 -12.61 -12.45
CA LEU A 71 -1.81 -13.97 -12.55
C LEU A 71 -0.72 -14.07 -13.61
N LYS A 72 -0.82 -13.29 -14.71
CA LYS A 72 0.24 -13.18 -15.72
C LYS A 72 1.48 -12.53 -15.12
N LEU A 73 1.30 -11.40 -14.43
CA LEU A 73 2.38 -10.70 -13.72
C LEU A 73 3.05 -11.61 -12.66
N ALA A 74 2.26 -12.39 -11.92
CA ALA A 74 2.79 -13.36 -10.96
C ALA A 74 3.70 -14.40 -11.63
N ALA A 75 3.28 -14.92 -12.79
CA ALA A 75 4.08 -15.87 -13.55
C ALA A 75 5.40 -15.24 -14.07
N GLU A 76 5.34 -14.02 -14.58
CA GLU A 76 6.50 -13.25 -15.03
C GLU A 76 7.48 -12.94 -13.89
N LEU A 77 6.97 -12.72 -12.69
CA LEU A 77 7.75 -12.52 -11.47
C LEU A 77 8.30 -13.82 -10.86
N GLY A 78 8.04 -14.98 -11.48
CA GLY A 78 8.49 -16.28 -10.98
C GLY A 78 7.76 -16.77 -9.74
N MET A 79 6.57 -16.25 -9.45
CA MET A 79 5.75 -16.66 -8.31
C MET A 79 5.02 -17.98 -8.58
N ASN A 80 4.68 -18.70 -7.51
CA ASN A 80 3.81 -19.86 -7.60
C ASN A 80 2.36 -19.42 -7.80
N VAL A 81 1.90 -19.47 -9.06
CA VAL A 81 0.57 -19.02 -9.47
C VAL A 81 -0.55 -19.84 -8.81
N ASP A 82 -0.36 -21.14 -8.64
CA ASP A 82 -1.37 -22.01 -8.01
C ASP A 82 -1.50 -21.73 -6.51
N GLN A 83 -0.39 -21.46 -5.83
CA GLN A 83 -0.43 -20.99 -4.46
C GLN A 83 -1.15 -19.64 -4.38
N LEU A 84 -0.79 -18.69 -5.26
CA LEU A 84 -1.42 -17.37 -5.29
C LEU A 84 -2.94 -17.47 -5.46
N LYS A 85 -3.41 -18.34 -6.37
CA LYS A 85 -4.85 -18.59 -6.56
C LYS A 85 -5.52 -19.12 -5.30
N ARG A 86 -4.89 -20.06 -4.58
CA ARG A 86 -5.42 -20.58 -3.30
C ARG A 86 -5.47 -19.49 -2.25
N ASP A 87 -4.38 -18.74 -2.10
CA ASP A 87 -4.28 -17.69 -1.09
C ASP A 87 -5.30 -16.56 -1.34
N MET A 88 -5.61 -16.26 -2.59
CA MET A 88 -6.66 -15.31 -2.96
C MET A 88 -8.06 -15.71 -2.49
N GLN A 89 -8.31 -16.98 -2.16
CA GLN A 89 -9.60 -17.43 -1.62
C GLN A 89 -9.69 -17.31 -0.09
N ASP A 90 -8.57 -17.00 0.57
CA ASP A 90 -8.55 -16.87 2.03
C ASP A 90 -9.27 -15.58 2.49
N PRO A 91 -10.34 -15.70 3.29
CA PRO A 91 -11.07 -14.55 3.80
C PRO A 91 -10.24 -13.67 4.76
N ALA A 92 -9.13 -14.19 5.29
CA ALA A 92 -8.24 -13.41 6.14
C ALA A 92 -7.65 -12.20 5.40
N LEU A 93 -7.43 -12.29 4.08
CA LEU A 93 -6.96 -11.16 3.28
C LEU A 93 -7.99 -10.04 3.19
N ASP A 94 -9.27 -10.40 3.04
CA ASP A 94 -10.35 -9.41 3.06
C ASP A 94 -10.48 -8.76 4.44
N THR A 95 -10.38 -9.55 5.50
CA THR A 95 -10.39 -9.06 6.88
C THR A 95 -9.25 -8.07 7.12
N GLN A 96 -8.04 -8.39 6.66
CA GLN A 96 -6.89 -7.50 6.79
C GLN A 96 -7.12 -6.17 6.05
N ILE A 97 -7.60 -6.21 4.81
CA ILE A 97 -7.90 -5.00 4.03
C ILE A 97 -8.94 -4.14 4.74
N ASP A 98 -10.00 -4.75 5.29
CA ASP A 98 -11.04 -4.03 6.01
C ASP A 98 -10.52 -3.40 7.31
N GLN A 99 -9.66 -4.09 8.03
CA GLN A 99 -9.00 -3.53 9.21
C GLN A 99 -8.12 -2.33 8.87
N GLU A 100 -7.29 -2.45 7.84
CA GLU A 100 -6.40 -1.38 7.38
C GLU A 100 -7.20 -0.17 6.86
N TYR A 101 -8.27 -0.41 6.10
CA TYR A 101 -9.19 0.60 5.64
C TYR A 101 -9.84 1.36 6.80
N ASN A 102 -10.36 0.63 7.79
CA ASN A 102 -11.02 1.22 8.95
C ASN A 102 -10.02 1.97 9.86
N GLN A 103 -8.76 1.52 9.97
CA GLN A 103 -7.72 2.24 10.70
C GLN A 103 -7.52 3.65 10.11
N LEU A 104 -7.34 3.77 8.79
CA LEU A 104 -7.15 5.08 8.18
C LEU A 104 -8.43 5.93 8.25
N LYS A 105 -9.59 5.31 8.09
CA LYS A 105 -10.89 6.01 8.22
C LYS A 105 -11.09 6.57 9.63
N SER A 106 -10.71 5.83 10.66
CA SER A 106 -10.77 6.27 12.06
C SER A 106 -9.86 7.49 12.30
N LEU A 107 -8.66 7.48 11.72
CA LEU A 107 -7.75 8.64 11.78
C LEU A 107 -8.36 9.85 11.10
N GLY A 108 -9.06 9.67 9.96
CA GLY A 108 -9.78 10.75 9.29
C GLY A 108 -10.80 11.40 10.20
N ASN A 109 -11.61 10.61 10.89
CA ASN A 109 -12.60 11.12 11.82
C ASN A 109 -11.94 11.84 13.03
N ALA A 110 -10.77 11.38 13.48
CA ALA A 110 -10.02 12.05 14.55
C ALA A 110 -9.42 13.39 14.11
N TYR A 111 -9.19 13.57 12.81
CA TYR A 111 -8.68 14.82 12.23
C TYR A 111 -9.81 15.80 11.80
N GLU A 112 -11.07 15.41 11.88
CA GLU A 112 -12.22 16.30 11.66
C GLU A 112 -12.52 17.22 12.85
N THR A 113 -11.68 17.21 13.89
CA THR A 113 -11.73 18.18 14.97
C THR A 113 -11.30 19.58 14.50
N GLU A 114 -11.68 20.62 15.23
CA GLU A 114 -11.46 22.05 14.87
C GLU A 114 -10.03 22.41 14.42
N ASN A 115 -9.03 21.67 14.87
CA ASN A 115 -7.62 21.87 14.51
C ASN A 115 -7.21 21.24 13.17
N PHE A 116 -8.06 20.43 12.55
CA PHE A 116 -7.78 19.68 11.32
C PHE A 116 -8.92 19.77 10.31
N ALA A 117 -9.79 20.79 10.44
CA ALA A 117 -10.87 21.06 9.50
C ALA A 117 -10.30 21.18 8.08
N GLY A 118 -10.63 20.22 7.22
CA GLY A 118 -10.18 20.20 5.82
C GLY A 118 -9.13 19.14 5.47
N VAL A 119 -8.67 18.32 6.41
CA VAL A 119 -7.83 17.16 6.06
C VAL A 119 -8.69 16.11 5.36
N ARG A 120 -8.72 16.17 4.05
CA ARG A 120 -9.29 15.09 3.24
C ARG A 120 -8.53 13.80 3.50
N LEU A 121 -9.25 12.71 3.75
CA LEU A 121 -8.72 11.35 3.61
C LEU A 121 -8.36 11.13 2.14
N ALA A 122 -7.20 11.62 1.75
CA ALA A 122 -6.67 11.46 0.40
C ALA A 122 -5.54 10.43 0.44
N VAL A 123 -5.57 9.48 -0.46
CA VAL A 123 -4.45 8.53 -0.66
C VAL A 123 -3.65 8.94 -1.89
N PRO A 124 -2.34 8.68 -1.91
CA PRO A 124 -1.55 8.06 -0.84
C PRO A 124 -1.39 8.97 0.37
N LYS A 125 -1.53 8.40 1.59
CA LYS A 125 -1.34 9.05 2.88
C LYS A 125 -0.07 8.51 3.53
N PHE A 126 0.70 9.36 4.18
CA PHE A 126 1.97 8.99 4.78
C PHE A 126 2.03 9.43 6.25
N PHE A 127 2.52 8.55 7.11
CA PHE A 127 2.84 8.85 8.49
C PHE A 127 4.25 8.35 8.81
N ILE A 128 4.99 9.13 9.55
CA ILE A 128 6.33 8.80 10.05
C ILE A 128 6.24 8.86 11.57
N ASN A 129 6.26 7.71 12.23
CA ASN A 129 6.03 7.60 13.67
C ASN A 129 4.80 8.39 14.17
N GLY A 130 3.69 8.29 13.41
CA GLY A 130 2.43 8.97 13.73
C GLY A 130 2.35 10.44 13.30
N ARG A 131 3.40 11.01 12.72
CA ARG A 131 3.44 12.38 12.21
C ARG A 131 3.22 12.41 10.69
N GLU A 132 2.33 13.25 10.24
CA GLU A 132 2.16 13.50 8.81
C GLU A 132 3.22 14.50 8.31
N PRO A 133 4.03 14.18 7.29
CA PRO A 133 4.99 15.13 6.72
C PRO A 133 4.24 16.25 5.97
N VAL A 134 4.78 17.48 6.06
CA VAL A 134 4.23 18.63 5.34
C VAL A 134 4.63 18.54 3.86
N GLY A 135 3.81 17.88 3.07
CA GLY A 135 4.07 17.64 1.65
C GLY A 135 4.57 16.22 1.37
N ARG A 136 4.85 15.97 0.09
CA ARG A 136 5.23 14.63 -0.42
C ARG A 136 6.58 14.64 -1.13
N SER A 137 7.48 15.54 -0.73
CA SER A 137 8.84 15.59 -1.24
C SER A 137 9.79 14.75 -0.39
N PHE A 138 10.91 14.37 -1.00
CA PHE A 138 11.99 13.69 -0.28
C PHE A 138 12.46 14.51 0.95
N ASP A 139 12.61 15.84 0.80
CA ASP A 139 13.05 16.72 1.88
C ASP A 139 12.03 16.79 3.03
N ALA A 140 10.72 16.84 2.69
CA ALA A 140 9.67 16.84 3.72
C ALA A 140 9.69 15.55 4.55
N PHE A 141 9.93 14.40 3.92
CA PHE A 141 10.07 13.11 4.60
C PHE A 141 11.36 13.06 5.42
N SER A 142 12.50 13.40 4.80
CA SER A 142 13.81 13.39 5.47
C SER A 142 13.81 14.26 6.71
N LYS A 143 13.21 15.45 6.65
CA LYS A 143 13.09 16.34 7.80
C LYS A 143 12.41 15.67 9.00
N VAL A 144 11.26 15.03 8.78
CA VAL A 144 10.53 14.35 9.86
C VAL A 144 11.32 13.15 10.37
N ILE A 145 11.93 12.36 9.49
CA ILE A 145 12.76 11.21 9.87
C ILE A 145 13.93 11.67 10.74
N GLU A 146 14.67 12.70 10.34
CA GLU A 146 15.82 13.22 11.07
C GLU A 146 15.44 13.81 12.43
N GLU A 147 14.24 14.38 12.56
CA GLU A 147 13.69 14.80 13.84
C GLU A 147 13.34 13.63 14.75
N GLU A 148 12.79 12.54 14.19
CA GLU A 148 12.46 11.33 14.95
C GLU A 148 13.71 10.57 15.42
N LEU A 149 14.76 10.52 14.60
CA LEU A 149 16.04 9.87 14.94
C LEU A 149 16.83 10.57 16.06
N LYS A 150 16.47 11.81 16.40
CA LYS A 150 17.11 12.57 17.50
C LYS A 150 16.45 12.37 18.88
N LYS A 151 15.33 11.65 18.92
CA LYS A 151 14.60 11.35 20.16
C LYS A 151 15.18 10.16 20.90
#